data_7601408f04f6e4ba61d956a06a0ac6b4
#
_entry.id   7601408f04f6e4ba61d956a06a0ac6b4
#
_cell.length_a   1.000
_cell.length_b   1.000
_cell.length_c   1.000
_cell.angle_alpha   90.00
_cell.angle_beta   90.00
_cell.angle_gamma   90.00
#
_symmetry.space_group_name_H-M   'P 1'
#
loop_
_entity.id
_entity.type
_entity.pdbx_description
1 polymer ?
#
loop_
_entity_poly.entity_id
_entity_poly.type
_entity_poly.pdbx_seq_one_letter_code
_entity_poly.pdbx_strand_id
1 'polypeptide(L)'
;MARVIELTSPNGWPASEDRKAIGIQSFAIPGTTLKIACAKDVAPILVAFCQEFDELVEPIDEGQRDDWSFAFRMTRGSDKVLSNHSSGTAVDLNAKKNGLGKSNTFTKDQRNTIQLLLVKYGLAWGGKWKRPDPMHFEIALNKAQVQNKIKQLGLK
;
A
#
# COMPACT_ATOMS: atom_id res chain seq x y z
N MET A 1 -31.06 -10.41 14.81
CA MET A 1 -29.78 -9.72 14.67
C MET A 1 -29.28 -9.87 13.25
N ALA A 2 -28.99 -8.76 12.62
CA ALA A 2 -28.37 -8.80 11.29
C ALA A 2 -26.99 -9.44 11.40
N ARG A 3 -26.69 -10.42 10.53
CA ARG A 3 -25.32 -10.94 10.40
C ARG A 3 -24.44 -9.84 9.87
N VAL A 4 -23.41 -9.49 10.63
CA VAL A 4 -22.31 -8.67 10.10
C VAL A 4 -21.52 -9.58 9.15
N ILE A 5 -21.60 -9.30 7.85
CA ILE A 5 -20.74 -9.99 6.88
C ILE A 5 -19.38 -9.32 6.95
N GLU A 6 -18.40 -10.01 7.53
CA GLU A 6 -17.03 -9.56 7.48
C GLU A 6 -16.50 -9.74 6.06
N LEU A 7 -16.10 -8.62 5.44
CA LEU A 7 -15.44 -8.63 4.15
C LEU A 7 -13.93 -8.71 4.36
N THR A 8 -13.27 -9.39 3.44
CA THR A 8 -11.79 -9.39 3.37
C THR A 8 -11.34 -8.96 1.99
N SER A 9 -10.23 -8.25 1.93
CA SER A 9 -9.55 -7.99 0.66
C SER A 9 -8.75 -9.22 0.22
N PRO A 10 -8.29 -9.28 -1.06
CA PRO A 10 -7.60 -10.48 -1.58
C PRO A 10 -6.38 -10.92 -0.77
N ASN A 11 -5.67 -10.01 -0.12
CA ASN A 11 -4.53 -10.34 0.74
C ASN A 11 -4.93 -10.81 2.15
N GLY A 12 -6.23 -11.03 2.41
CA GLY A 12 -6.73 -11.62 3.65
C GLY A 12 -7.01 -10.66 4.79
N TRP A 13 -6.84 -9.35 4.59
CA TRP A 13 -7.08 -8.36 5.62
C TRP A 13 -8.55 -7.90 5.64
N PRO A 14 -9.07 -7.54 6.83
CA PRO A 14 -10.46 -7.07 6.93
C PRO A 14 -10.69 -5.79 6.10
N ALA A 15 -11.77 -5.79 5.34
CA ALA A 15 -12.18 -4.69 4.50
C ALA A 15 -13.57 -4.18 4.90
N SER A 16 -13.78 -2.87 4.85
CA SER A 16 -15.07 -2.25 5.19
C SER A 16 -15.13 -0.83 4.64
N GLU A 17 -16.33 -0.38 4.33
CA GLU A 17 -16.60 1.05 4.12
C GLU A 17 -16.41 1.86 5.41
N ASP A 18 -16.66 1.23 6.54
CA ASP A 18 -16.50 1.85 7.86
C ASP A 18 -15.03 1.83 8.28
N ARG A 19 -14.39 2.97 8.15
CA ARG A 19 -12.97 3.15 8.50
C ARG A 19 -12.66 2.74 9.94
N LYS A 20 -13.56 3.05 10.87
CA LYS A 20 -13.37 2.72 12.30
C LYS A 20 -13.39 1.22 12.54
N ALA A 21 -14.26 0.49 11.83
CA ALA A 21 -14.40 -0.95 11.99
C ALA A 21 -13.10 -1.71 11.70
N ILE A 22 -12.25 -1.19 10.81
CA ILE A 22 -11.00 -1.82 10.41
C ILE A 22 -9.76 -1.00 10.82
N GLY A 23 -9.92 -0.01 11.69
CA GLY A 23 -8.82 0.73 12.28
C GLY A 23 -8.06 1.62 11.31
N ILE A 24 -8.75 2.20 10.33
CA ILE A 24 -8.12 3.16 9.40
C ILE A 24 -7.84 4.46 10.15
N GLN A 25 -6.60 4.91 10.09
CA GLN A 25 -6.14 6.17 10.66
C GLN A 25 -5.19 6.85 9.68
N SER A 26 -5.00 8.16 9.86
CA SER A 26 -4.10 8.95 9.04
C SER A 26 -2.72 9.03 9.71
N PHE A 27 -1.67 8.75 8.94
CA PHE A 27 -0.29 8.72 9.42
C PHE A 27 0.59 9.63 8.55
N ALA A 28 1.39 10.47 9.20
CA ALA A 28 2.38 11.28 8.51
C ALA A 28 3.52 10.41 7.99
N ILE A 29 4.03 10.74 6.79
CA ILE A 29 5.24 10.12 6.24
C ILE A 29 6.41 11.04 6.57
N PRO A 30 7.36 10.61 7.43
CA PRO A 30 8.50 11.45 7.81
C PRO A 30 9.31 11.92 6.59
N GLY A 31 9.79 13.15 6.63
CA GLY A 31 10.54 13.76 5.53
C GLY A 31 9.67 14.32 4.41
N THR A 32 8.35 14.20 4.53
CA THR A 32 7.37 14.72 3.55
C THR A 32 6.29 15.50 4.25
N THR A 33 5.45 16.20 3.48
CA THR A 33 4.21 16.83 3.98
C THR A 33 3.00 15.92 3.85
N LEU A 34 3.20 14.68 3.37
CA LEU A 34 2.13 13.75 3.07
C LEU A 34 1.67 12.96 4.29
N LYS A 35 0.40 12.59 4.26
CA LYS A 35 -0.21 11.63 5.18
C LYS A 35 -0.91 10.56 4.37
N ILE A 36 -0.89 9.31 4.86
CA ILE A 36 -1.66 8.21 4.27
C ILE A 36 -2.68 7.71 5.27
N ALA A 37 -3.88 7.40 4.79
CA ALA A 37 -4.92 6.75 5.58
C ALA A 37 -4.82 5.24 5.34
N CYS A 38 -4.40 4.48 6.35
CA CYS A 38 -4.24 3.03 6.23
C CYS A 38 -4.61 2.35 7.56
N ALA A 39 -4.67 1.01 7.53
CA ALA A 39 -4.95 0.25 8.74
C ALA A 39 -3.80 0.40 9.74
N LYS A 40 -4.14 0.69 10.99
CA LYS A 40 -3.15 0.92 12.05
C LYS A 40 -2.16 -0.23 12.22
N ASP A 41 -2.60 -1.46 12.02
CA ASP A 41 -1.77 -2.65 12.22
C ASP A 41 -0.64 -2.76 11.18
N VAL A 42 -0.83 -2.20 9.98
CA VAL A 42 0.18 -2.20 8.91
C VAL A 42 0.87 -0.85 8.74
N ALA A 43 0.42 0.17 9.44
CA ALA A 43 0.95 1.52 9.31
C ALA A 43 2.47 1.61 9.53
N PRO A 44 3.07 0.96 10.54
CA PRO A 44 4.53 1.02 10.70
C PRO A 44 5.29 0.57 9.44
N ILE A 45 4.80 -0.48 8.78
CA ILE A 45 5.41 -0.99 7.53
C ILE A 45 5.17 -0.03 6.37
N LEU A 46 3.91 0.37 6.13
CA LEU A 46 3.59 1.23 4.98
C LEU A 46 4.23 2.61 5.09
N VAL A 47 4.26 3.19 6.29
CA VAL A 47 4.91 4.49 6.51
C VAL A 47 6.41 4.41 6.28
N ALA A 48 7.07 3.40 6.84
CA ALA A 48 8.52 3.21 6.65
C ALA A 48 8.85 2.94 5.18
N PHE A 49 8.05 2.14 4.50
CA PHE A 49 8.20 1.90 3.07
C PHE A 49 8.07 3.19 2.25
N CYS A 50 7.02 3.98 2.49
CA CYS A 50 6.82 5.23 1.78
C CYS A 50 7.97 6.21 2.01
N GLN A 51 8.50 6.28 3.24
CA GLN A 51 9.65 7.10 3.56
C GLN A 51 10.89 6.69 2.77
N GLU A 52 11.22 5.39 2.76
CA GLU A 52 12.37 4.90 2.01
C GLU A 52 12.18 4.99 0.49
N PHE A 53 10.95 4.80 0.02
CA PHE A 53 10.64 5.00 -1.40
C PHE A 53 10.92 6.44 -1.82
N ASP A 54 10.47 7.40 -1.03
CA ASP A 54 10.73 8.83 -1.25
C ASP A 54 12.23 9.15 -1.30
N GLU A 55 12.99 8.58 -0.38
CA GLU A 55 14.43 8.84 -0.25
C GLU A 55 15.28 8.11 -1.30
N LEU A 56 14.90 6.87 -1.64
CA LEU A 56 15.79 5.96 -2.39
C LEU A 56 15.32 5.67 -3.82
N VAL A 57 14.05 5.83 -4.13
CA VAL A 57 13.50 5.52 -5.45
C VAL A 57 13.17 6.80 -6.22
N GLU A 58 12.21 7.56 -5.73
CA GLU A 58 11.82 8.84 -6.31
C GLU A 58 10.97 9.63 -5.30
N PRO A 59 11.05 10.97 -5.36
CA PRO A 59 10.24 11.81 -4.46
C PRO A 59 8.75 11.57 -4.65
N ILE A 60 8.01 11.52 -3.54
CA ILE A 60 6.54 11.39 -3.55
C ILE A 60 5.83 12.69 -3.19
N ASP A 61 6.56 13.69 -2.67
CA ASP A 61 6.01 14.96 -2.20
C ASP A 61 6.40 16.11 -3.12
N GLU A 62 5.86 16.10 -4.35
CA GLU A 62 6.18 17.10 -5.36
C GLU A 62 5.00 18.05 -5.67
N GLY A 63 4.14 18.30 -4.68
CA GLY A 63 3.04 19.24 -4.81
C GLY A 63 1.82 18.74 -5.57
N GLN A 64 1.79 17.45 -5.92
CA GLN A 64 0.65 16.80 -6.55
C GLN A 64 -0.02 15.84 -5.57
N ARG A 65 -1.35 15.78 -5.60
CA ARG A 65 -2.10 14.81 -4.80
C ARG A 65 -2.35 13.57 -5.64
N ASP A 66 -1.36 12.70 -5.71
CA ASP A 66 -1.39 11.45 -6.45
C ASP A 66 -0.84 10.25 -5.65
N ASP A 67 -0.89 10.37 -4.32
CA ASP A 67 -0.51 9.31 -3.39
C ASP A 67 -1.67 9.05 -2.42
N TRP A 68 -2.07 7.79 -2.26
CA TRP A 68 -3.17 7.42 -1.37
C TRP A 68 -3.09 5.96 -0.92
N SER A 69 -3.85 5.61 0.13
CA SER A 69 -3.95 4.26 0.63
C SER A 69 -5.40 3.78 0.70
N PHE A 70 -6.11 4.01 1.78
CA PHE A 70 -7.47 3.48 1.94
C PHE A 70 -8.44 4.01 0.87
N ALA A 71 -9.13 3.07 0.21
CA ALA A 71 -10.27 3.34 -0.65
C ALA A 71 -11.13 2.08 -0.72
N PHE A 72 -12.39 2.16 -0.32
CA PHE A 72 -13.30 1.02 -0.44
C PHE A 72 -13.84 0.96 -1.87
N ARG A 73 -13.29 0.04 -2.66
CA ARG A 73 -13.66 -0.16 -4.06
C ARG A 73 -13.28 -1.54 -4.55
N MET A 74 -13.87 -1.94 -5.67
CA MET A 74 -13.44 -3.14 -6.39
C MET A 74 -12.13 -2.87 -7.13
N THR A 75 -11.42 -3.93 -7.48
CA THR A 75 -10.28 -3.80 -8.41
C THR A 75 -10.78 -3.26 -9.74
N ARG A 76 -9.95 -2.49 -10.42
CA ARG A 76 -10.31 -1.90 -11.71
C ARG A 76 -10.57 -3.02 -12.74
N GLY A 77 -11.70 -2.91 -13.44
CA GLY A 77 -12.15 -3.91 -14.39
C GLY A 77 -12.91 -5.09 -13.77
N SER A 78 -13.18 -5.06 -12.47
CA SER A 78 -13.97 -6.07 -11.78
C SER A 78 -15.13 -5.44 -11.01
N ASP A 79 -16.25 -6.15 -10.94
CA ASP A 79 -17.39 -5.82 -10.09
C ASP A 79 -17.55 -6.81 -8.92
N LYS A 80 -16.61 -7.75 -8.77
CA LYS A 80 -16.69 -8.86 -7.81
C LYS A 80 -15.52 -8.92 -6.82
N VAL A 81 -14.36 -8.36 -7.19
CA VAL A 81 -13.15 -8.49 -6.38
C VAL A 81 -12.80 -7.15 -5.75
N LEU A 82 -12.78 -7.12 -4.41
CA LEU A 82 -12.35 -5.93 -3.67
C LEU A 82 -10.86 -5.66 -3.94
N SER A 83 -10.51 -4.38 -4.05
CA SER A 83 -9.12 -3.94 -4.04
C SER A 83 -8.53 -4.09 -2.64
N ASN A 84 -7.23 -4.36 -2.52
CA ASN A 84 -6.52 -4.34 -1.23
C ASN A 84 -6.48 -2.95 -0.58
N HIS A 85 -6.77 -1.88 -1.33
CA HIS A 85 -7.04 -0.55 -0.76
C HIS A 85 -8.24 -0.57 0.18
N SER A 86 -9.20 -1.47 -0.04
CA SER A 86 -10.44 -1.57 0.78
C SER A 86 -10.19 -2.01 2.21
N SER A 87 -9.04 -2.60 2.48
CA SER A 87 -8.61 -2.97 3.85
C SER A 87 -7.58 -1.98 4.43
N GLY A 88 -7.18 -0.96 3.66
CA GLY A 88 -6.12 -0.03 4.08
C GLY A 88 -4.74 -0.68 4.13
N THR A 89 -4.48 -1.69 3.30
CA THR A 89 -3.23 -2.45 3.30
C THR A 89 -2.46 -2.32 1.98
N ALA A 90 -2.85 -1.38 1.15
CA ALA A 90 -2.16 -1.05 -0.10
C ALA A 90 -1.95 0.47 -0.18
N VAL A 91 -0.95 0.87 -0.94
CA VAL A 91 -0.65 2.28 -1.20
C VAL A 91 -0.32 2.46 -2.68
N ASP A 92 -0.83 3.56 -3.26
CA ASP A 92 -0.44 4.02 -4.59
C ASP A 92 0.47 5.23 -4.43
N LEU A 93 1.62 5.21 -5.10
CA LEU A 93 2.61 6.29 -5.06
C LEU A 93 2.85 6.86 -6.45
N ASN A 94 2.84 8.19 -6.54
CA ASN A 94 3.07 8.93 -7.80
C ASN A 94 2.18 8.41 -8.94
N ALA A 95 0.87 8.35 -8.70
CA ALA A 95 -0.10 7.75 -9.62
C ALA A 95 -0.09 8.40 -11.01
N LYS A 96 0.19 9.69 -11.11
CA LYS A 96 0.25 10.40 -12.40
C LYS A 96 1.38 9.87 -13.28
N LYS A 97 2.55 9.66 -12.69
CA LYS A 97 3.73 9.12 -13.39
C LYS A 97 3.59 7.62 -13.64
N ASN A 98 3.10 6.90 -12.65
CA ASN A 98 3.10 5.44 -12.59
C ASN A 98 1.69 4.86 -12.81
N GLY A 99 0.93 5.42 -13.74
CA GLY A 99 -0.47 5.05 -13.97
C GLY A 99 -0.68 3.60 -14.38
N LEU A 100 -1.87 3.09 -14.05
CA LEU A 100 -2.30 1.74 -14.39
C LEU A 100 -2.09 1.46 -15.90
N GLY A 101 -1.48 0.33 -16.21
CA GLY A 101 -1.18 -0.11 -17.56
C GLY A 101 0.12 0.42 -18.14
N LYS A 102 0.75 1.39 -17.47
CA LYS A 102 2.08 1.89 -17.90
C LYS A 102 3.17 0.89 -17.53
N SER A 103 4.17 0.78 -18.40
CA SER A 103 5.37 0.00 -18.14
C SER A 103 6.60 0.89 -18.26
N ASN A 104 7.72 0.45 -17.70
CA ASN A 104 9.00 1.15 -17.79
C ASN A 104 8.98 2.59 -17.24
N THR A 105 8.17 2.83 -16.19
CA THR A 105 8.13 4.13 -15.53
C THR A 105 9.31 4.33 -14.57
N PHE A 106 10.01 3.25 -14.24
CA PHE A 106 11.20 3.26 -13.38
C PHE A 106 12.44 2.80 -14.17
N THR A 107 13.59 3.35 -13.82
CA THR A 107 14.89 2.87 -14.33
C THR A 107 15.20 1.48 -13.78
N LYS A 108 16.20 0.81 -14.34
CA LYS A 108 16.68 -0.47 -13.83
C LYS A 108 17.13 -0.36 -12.37
N ASP A 109 17.87 0.69 -12.02
CA ASP A 109 18.36 0.90 -10.66
C ASP A 109 17.20 1.15 -9.69
N GLN A 110 16.21 1.93 -10.10
CA GLN A 110 14.99 2.13 -9.30
C GLN A 110 14.24 0.82 -9.07
N ARG A 111 14.09 -0.01 -10.11
CA ARG A 111 13.44 -1.33 -9.97
C ARG A 111 14.23 -2.24 -9.03
N ASN A 112 15.54 -2.21 -9.08
CA ASN A 112 16.37 -2.99 -8.14
C ASN A 112 16.16 -2.53 -6.71
N THR A 113 16.11 -1.23 -6.46
CA THR A 113 15.82 -0.67 -5.14
C THR A 113 14.41 -1.05 -4.68
N ILE A 114 13.41 -0.94 -5.54
CA ILE A 114 12.04 -1.38 -5.23
C ILE A 114 12.06 -2.85 -4.80
N GLN A 115 12.73 -3.72 -5.55
CA GLN A 115 12.79 -5.15 -5.20
C GLN A 115 13.38 -5.39 -3.81
N LEU A 116 14.43 -4.66 -3.43
CA LEU A 116 15.00 -4.74 -2.09
C LEU A 116 14.01 -4.29 -1.02
N LEU A 117 13.27 -3.22 -1.27
CA LEU A 117 12.25 -2.72 -0.35
C LEU A 117 11.06 -3.68 -0.22
N LEU A 118 10.65 -4.35 -1.31
CA LEU A 118 9.59 -5.37 -1.25
C LEU A 118 9.96 -6.50 -0.29
N VAL A 119 11.19 -6.99 -0.38
CA VAL A 119 11.70 -8.05 0.49
C VAL A 119 11.77 -7.55 1.94
N LYS A 120 12.32 -6.36 2.14
CA LYS A 120 12.51 -5.78 3.47
C LYS A 120 11.18 -5.66 4.23
N TYR A 121 10.14 -5.18 3.54
CA TYR A 121 8.86 -4.85 4.18
C TYR A 121 7.76 -5.90 3.98
N GLY A 122 8.01 -6.94 3.20
CA GLY A 122 6.99 -7.98 2.96
C GLY A 122 5.86 -7.48 2.07
N LEU A 123 6.19 -6.77 0.99
CA LEU A 123 5.22 -6.18 0.08
C LEU A 123 5.22 -6.88 -1.28
N ALA A 124 4.08 -6.82 -1.96
CA ALA A 124 3.95 -7.15 -3.37
C ALA A 124 3.77 -5.86 -4.18
N TRP A 125 4.24 -5.87 -5.42
CA TRP A 125 4.24 -4.71 -6.30
C TRP A 125 3.44 -4.98 -7.58
N GLY A 126 2.49 -4.10 -7.88
CA GLY A 126 1.66 -4.19 -9.09
C GLY A 126 2.42 -3.99 -10.40
N GLY A 127 3.63 -3.44 -10.35
CA GLY A 127 4.48 -3.30 -11.54
C GLY A 127 4.88 -4.63 -12.19
N LYS A 128 4.75 -5.74 -11.47
CA LYS A 128 5.04 -7.10 -11.97
C LYS A 128 3.82 -7.81 -12.54
N TRP A 129 2.64 -7.22 -12.47
CA TRP A 129 1.41 -7.84 -12.93
C TRP A 129 1.33 -7.87 -14.46
N LYS A 130 0.53 -8.79 -15.01
CA LYS A 130 0.28 -8.88 -16.46
C LYS A 130 -0.22 -7.56 -17.03
N ARG A 131 -1.19 -6.91 -16.37
CA ARG A 131 -1.54 -5.53 -16.60
C ARG A 131 -0.81 -4.71 -15.52
N PRO A 132 0.30 -4.07 -15.84
CA PRO A 132 1.12 -3.41 -14.84
C PRO A 132 0.36 -2.30 -14.10
N ASP A 133 0.57 -2.24 -12.79
CA ASP A 133 0.10 -1.14 -11.96
C ASP A 133 1.28 -0.65 -11.12
N PRO A 134 2.20 0.10 -11.73
CA PRO A 134 3.48 0.40 -11.10
C PRO A 134 3.39 1.35 -9.90
N MET A 135 2.28 2.07 -9.72
CA MET A 135 2.05 2.86 -8.51
C MET A 135 1.71 2.01 -7.28
N HIS A 136 1.23 0.78 -7.49
CA HIS A 136 0.55 -0.02 -6.46
C HIS A 136 1.50 -0.93 -5.71
N PHE A 137 1.50 -0.79 -4.37
CA PHE A 137 2.24 -1.65 -3.43
C PHE A 137 1.28 -2.12 -2.36
N GLU A 138 1.35 -3.40 -1.99
CA GLU A 138 0.40 -3.98 -1.04
C GLU A 138 1.09 -4.91 -0.05
N ILE A 139 0.51 -5.03 1.15
CA ILE A 139 0.95 -5.99 2.15
C ILE A 139 0.75 -7.42 1.62
N ALA A 140 1.81 -8.21 1.58
CA ALA A 140 1.77 -9.61 1.18
C ALA A 140 1.77 -10.58 2.37
N LEU A 141 1.82 -10.06 3.59
CA LEU A 141 1.95 -10.82 4.83
C LEU A 141 0.61 -10.88 5.57
N ASN A 142 0.39 -11.94 6.34
CA ASN A 142 -0.74 -11.99 7.27
C ASN A 142 -0.43 -11.20 8.56
N LYS A 143 -1.41 -11.10 9.47
CA LYS A 143 -1.31 -10.30 10.68
C LYS A 143 -0.10 -10.71 11.55
N ALA A 144 0.08 -12.01 11.77
CA ALA A 144 1.19 -12.50 12.60
C ALA A 144 2.55 -12.19 11.96
N GLN A 145 2.66 -12.37 10.65
CA GLN A 145 3.87 -12.06 9.89
C GLN A 145 4.17 -10.56 9.90
N VAL A 146 3.15 -9.70 9.81
CA VAL A 146 3.30 -8.25 9.91
C VAL A 146 3.84 -7.88 11.30
N GLN A 147 3.27 -8.41 12.36
CA GLN A 147 3.73 -8.16 13.73
C GLN A 147 5.19 -8.56 13.91
N ASN A 148 5.57 -9.73 13.39
CA ASN A 148 6.96 -10.19 13.44
C ASN A 148 7.89 -9.29 12.62
N LYS A 149 7.45 -8.83 11.46
CA LYS A 149 8.23 -7.92 10.61
C LYS A 149 8.46 -6.58 11.30
N ILE A 150 7.44 -6.02 11.90
CA ILE A 150 7.52 -4.76 12.66
C ILE A 150 8.56 -4.91 13.79
N LYS A 151 8.47 -6.00 14.54
CA LYS A 151 9.41 -6.29 15.63
C LYS A 151 10.84 -6.48 15.11
N GLN A 152 11.01 -7.27 14.06
CA GLN A 152 12.31 -7.56 13.44
C GLN A 152 13.00 -6.28 12.94
N LEU A 153 12.23 -5.36 12.36
CA LEU A 153 12.76 -4.10 11.82
C LEU A 153 12.84 -2.98 12.86
N GLY A 154 12.36 -3.20 14.08
CA GLY A 154 12.33 -2.18 15.12
C GLY A 154 11.43 -1.01 14.81
N LEU A 155 10.34 -1.23 14.07
CA LEU A 155 9.38 -0.18 13.70
C LEU A 155 8.42 0.12 14.85
N LYS A 156 7.92 1.36 14.86
CA LYS A 156 6.96 1.82 15.87
C LYS A 156 5.63 2.17 15.25
#